data_3a7653dac9a179db17afd5dd61ea0beb
#
_entry.id   3a7653dac9a179db17afd5dd61ea0beb
#
_cell.length_a   1.000
_cell.length_b   1.000
_cell.length_c   1.000
_cell.angle_alpha   90.00
_cell.angle_beta   90.00
_cell.angle_gamma   90.00
#
_symmetry.space_group_name_H-M   'P 1'
#
loop_
_entity.id
_entity.type
_entity.pdbx_description
1 polymer ?
#
loop_
_entity_poly.entity_id
_entity_poly.type
_entity_poly.pdbx_seq_one_letter_code
_entity_poly.pdbx_strand_id
1 'polypeptide(L)'
;DPSWSAANIVTNVDGARGLSVADMDGDGDFDIVSAARDDDAIDWFENDGAANPTWTKANIATTADGALDAKVADMDGDGDMDIVSASHLDDTIAWYEN
;
A
#
# COMPACT_ATOMS: atom_id res chain seq x y z
N ASP A 1 12.00 7.04 28.57
CA ASP A 1 11.78 7.81 27.34
C ASP A 1 11.81 6.90 26.13
N PRO A 2 10.85 7.02 25.22
CA PRO A 2 10.92 6.23 24.01
C PRO A 2 12.11 6.66 23.17
N SER A 3 12.78 5.67 22.58
CA SER A 3 13.82 5.90 21.59
C SER A 3 13.39 5.24 20.28
N TRP A 4 13.74 5.84 19.16
CA TRP A 4 13.27 5.44 17.87
C TRP A 4 14.45 4.98 17.01
N SER A 5 14.31 3.79 16.44
CA SER A 5 15.26 3.27 15.46
C SER A 5 14.56 3.20 14.10
N ALA A 6 15.20 3.69 13.06
CA ALA A 6 14.65 3.64 11.72
C ALA A 6 15.00 2.31 11.04
N ALA A 7 14.03 1.73 10.36
CA ALA A 7 14.23 0.58 9.48
C ALA A 7 13.55 0.88 8.15
N ASN A 8 14.26 0.67 7.05
CA ASN A 8 13.71 0.87 5.73
C ASN A 8 12.91 -0.36 5.31
N ILE A 9 11.68 -0.16 4.87
CA ILE A 9 10.85 -1.23 4.28
C ILE A 9 11.28 -1.45 2.84
N VAL A 10 11.46 -0.35 2.10
CA VAL A 10 11.89 -0.36 0.71
C VAL A 10 12.56 0.97 0.42
N THR A 11 13.53 0.98 -0.53
CA THR A 11 14.29 2.20 -0.86
C THR A 11 14.26 2.54 -2.35
N ASN A 12 13.47 1.83 -3.15
CA ASN A 12 13.41 2.01 -4.60
C ASN A 12 12.00 2.28 -5.11
N VAL A 13 11.15 2.88 -4.28
CA VAL A 13 9.81 3.35 -4.70
C VAL A 13 9.93 4.78 -5.15
N ASP A 14 9.81 5.00 -6.48
CA ASP A 14 10.05 6.30 -7.08
C ASP A 14 8.83 7.21 -6.91
N GLY A 15 9.03 8.32 -6.22
CA GLY A 15 7.97 9.28 -5.96
C GLY A 15 6.89 8.76 -5.00
N ALA A 16 7.27 8.08 -3.92
CA ALA A 16 6.33 7.62 -2.91
C ALA A 16 5.50 8.81 -2.37
N ARG A 17 4.16 8.69 -2.40
CA ARG A 17 3.25 9.78 -2.05
C ARG A 17 2.24 9.40 -0.98
N GLY A 18 1.41 8.42 -1.24
CA GLY A 18 0.35 8.00 -0.35
C GLY A 18 0.68 6.68 0.34
N LEU A 19 0.17 6.51 1.55
CA LEU A 19 0.46 5.34 2.36
C LEU A 19 -0.75 5.01 3.22
N SER A 20 -1.08 3.71 3.29
CA SER A 20 -2.09 3.20 4.22
C SER A 20 -1.58 1.93 4.88
N VAL A 21 -2.06 1.68 6.08
CA VAL A 21 -1.68 0.51 6.89
C VAL A 21 -2.93 -0.24 7.27
N ALA A 22 -2.97 -1.53 6.97
CA ALA A 22 -4.06 -2.43 7.35
C ALA A 22 -3.61 -3.87 7.25
N ASP A 23 -4.33 -4.77 7.89
CA ASP A 23 -4.15 -6.21 7.72
C ASP A 23 -4.87 -6.63 6.43
N MET A 24 -4.12 -6.68 5.31
CA MET A 24 -4.70 -6.89 3.99
C MET A 24 -5.06 -8.36 3.72
N ASP A 25 -4.38 -9.29 4.35
CA ASP A 25 -4.58 -10.72 4.11
C ASP A 25 -5.24 -11.47 5.28
N GLY A 26 -5.58 -10.76 6.35
CA GLY A 26 -6.29 -11.35 7.49
C GLY A 26 -5.44 -12.22 8.40
N ASP A 27 -4.11 -12.08 8.36
CA ASP A 27 -3.19 -12.90 9.17
C ASP A 27 -2.90 -12.32 10.56
N GLY A 28 -3.44 -11.15 10.88
CA GLY A 28 -3.25 -10.46 12.15
C GLY A 28 -2.09 -9.48 12.17
N ASP A 29 -1.29 -9.39 11.12
CA ASP A 29 -0.16 -8.48 11.01
C ASP A 29 -0.50 -7.31 10.09
N PHE A 30 -0.07 -6.10 10.47
CA PHE A 30 -0.31 -4.93 9.63
C PHE A 30 0.62 -4.92 8.43
N ASP A 31 0.03 -4.69 7.27
CA ASP A 31 0.70 -4.52 5.99
C ASP A 31 0.66 -3.07 5.56
N ILE A 32 1.36 -2.75 4.48
CA ILE A 32 1.43 -1.39 3.95
C ILE A 32 0.99 -1.39 2.49
N VAL A 33 0.15 -0.41 2.15
CA VAL A 33 -0.23 -0.11 0.77
C VAL A 33 0.32 1.26 0.44
N SER A 34 0.99 1.39 -0.70
CA SER A 34 1.59 2.65 -1.12
C SER A 34 1.13 3.06 -2.51
N ALA A 35 1.08 4.37 -2.71
CA ALA A 35 0.94 4.98 -4.03
C ALA A 35 2.26 5.66 -4.38
N ALA A 36 2.80 5.35 -5.54
CA ALA A 36 4.07 5.88 -6.04
C ALA A 36 3.83 6.66 -7.33
N ARG A 37 3.99 7.97 -7.27
CA ARG A 37 3.66 8.88 -8.36
C ARG A 37 4.50 8.63 -9.61
N ASP A 38 5.81 8.51 -9.45
CA ASP A 38 6.72 8.43 -10.59
C ASP A 38 6.86 6.99 -11.13
N ASP A 39 6.43 6.00 -10.34
CA ASP A 39 6.34 4.60 -10.78
C ASP A 39 4.96 4.25 -11.35
N ASP A 40 4.00 5.15 -11.28
CA ASP A 40 2.61 4.90 -11.68
C ASP A 40 2.02 3.65 -11.00
N ALA A 41 2.41 3.44 -9.75
CA ALA A 41 2.18 2.16 -9.09
C ALA A 41 1.35 2.28 -7.81
N ILE A 42 0.52 1.27 -7.61
CA ILE A 42 -0.09 0.95 -6.32
C ILE A 42 0.49 -0.39 -5.90
N ASP A 43 1.16 -0.42 -4.76
CA ASP A 43 1.86 -1.59 -4.26
C ASP A 43 1.39 -1.99 -2.87
N TRP A 44 1.42 -3.29 -2.61
CA TRP A 44 1.19 -3.87 -1.30
C TRP A 44 2.48 -4.50 -0.81
N PHE A 45 2.87 -4.16 0.43
CA PHE A 45 4.01 -4.76 1.11
C PHE A 45 3.49 -5.62 2.25
N GLU A 46 3.58 -6.93 2.08
CA GLU A 46 3.12 -7.90 3.06
C GLU A 46 4.16 -8.06 4.17
N ASN A 47 3.69 -7.97 5.40
CA ASN A 47 4.48 -8.19 6.62
C ASN A 47 4.48 -9.68 6.96
N ASP A 48 5.63 -10.28 7.22
CA ASP A 48 5.72 -11.69 7.60
C ASP A 48 5.44 -11.96 9.08
N GLY A 49 5.17 -10.90 9.86
CA GLY A 49 4.82 -11.02 11.29
C GLY A 49 5.99 -11.23 12.23
N ALA A 50 7.22 -11.27 11.74
CA ALA A 50 8.40 -11.41 12.58
C ALA A 50 8.70 -10.12 13.35
N ALA A 51 9.48 -10.21 14.44
CA ALA A 51 9.90 -9.03 15.20
C ALA A 51 10.73 -8.05 14.35
N ASN A 52 11.51 -8.60 13.41
CA ASN A 52 12.18 -7.83 12.35
C ASN A 52 11.58 -8.28 11.04
N PRO A 53 10.47 -7.68 10.60
CA PRO A 53 9.72 -8.22 9.47
C PRO A 53 10.49 -8.18 8.16
N THR A 54 10.27 -9.21 7.36
CA THR A 54 10.59 -9.20 5.93
C THR A 54 9.33 -8.78 5.18
N TRP A 55 9.49 -7.89 4.23
CA TRP A 55 8.39 -7.31 3.46
C TRP A 55 8.41 -7.86 2.03
N THR A 56 7.29 -8.41 1.60
CA THR A 56 7.13 -8.94 0.25
C THR A 56 6.26 -7.98 -0.55
N LYS A 57 6.80 -7.46 -1.64
CA LYS A 57 6.08 -6.52 -2.51
C LYS A 57 5.20 -7.26 -3.51
N ALA A 58 3.96 -6.81 -3.64
CA ALA A 58 3.06 -7.20 -4.71
C ALA A 58 2.55 -5.95 -5.43
N ASN A 59 2.61 -5.93 -6.75
CA ASN A 59 2.05 -4.85 -7.54
C ASN A 59 0.54 -5.03 -7.64
N ILE A 60 -0.23 -4.06 -7.18
CA ILE A 60 -1.69 -4.04 -7.34
C ILE A 60 -2.04 -3.40 -8.68
N ALA A 61 -1.37 -2.30 -9.01
CA ALA A 61 -1.53 -1.63 -10.30
C ALA A 61 -0.20 -1.02 -10.72
N THR A 62 0.08 -1.03 -12.02
CA THR A 62 1.29 -0.45 -12.62
C THR A 62 0.97 0.63 -13.66
N THR A 63 -0.30 0.98 -13.80
CA THR A 63 -0.78 1.97 -14.75
C THR A 63 -1.62 3.06 -14.09
N ALA A 64 -1.45 3.25 -12.77
CA ALA A 64 -2.09 4.34 -12.02
C ALA A 64 -1.30 5.63 -12.25
N ASP A 65 -1.51 6.26 -13.40
CA ASP A 65 -0.69 7.34 -13.92
C ASP A 65 -0.67 8.54 -12.97
N GLY A 66 0.49 8.80 -12.36
CA GLY A 66 0.65 9.83 -11.35
C GLY A 66 -0.09 9.50 -10.05
N ALA A 67 0.02 8.28 -9.55
CA ALA A 67 -0.64 7.84 -8.33
C ALA A 67 -0.28 8.74 -7.14
N LEU A 68 -1.29 9.27 -6.45
CA LEU A 68 -1.09 10.21 -5.35
C LEU A 68 -1.43 9.62 -4.00
N ASP A 69 -2.44 8.75 -3.92
CA ASP A 69 -2.91 8.24 -2.64
C ASP A 69 -3.57 6.87 -2.82
N ALA A 70 -3.50 6.07 -1.76
CA ALA A 70 -4.17 4.79 -1.68
C ALA A 70 -4.73 4.63 -0.28
N LYS A 71 -5.99 4.27 -0.18
CA LYS A 71 -6.68 4.03 1.08
C LYS A 71 -7.25 2.63 1.09
N VAL A 72 -7.42 2.08 2.28
CA VAL A 72 -7.92 0.72 2.45
C VAL A 72 -9.22 0.73 3.26
N ALA A 73 -10.17 -0.07 2.83
CA ALA A 73 -11.43 -0.30 3.52
C ALA A 73 -12.10 -1.55 2.94
N ASP A 74 -12.98 -2.17 3.71
CA ASP A 74 -13.86 -3.21 3.19
C ASP A 74 -15.02 -2.54 2.45
N MET A 75 -14.85 -2.34 1.15
CA MET A 75 -15.77 -1.54 0.33
C MET A 75 -17.08 -2.26 0.03
N ASP A 76 -17.06 -3.58 -0.07
CA ASP A 76 -18.24 -4.37 -0.43
C ASP A 76 -18.82 -5.15 0.75
N GLY A 77 -18.21 -5.07 1.93
CA GLY A 77 -18.73 -5.72 3.14
C GLY A 77 -18.51 -7.23 3.21
N ASP A 78 -17.53 -7.75 2.46
CA ASP A 78 -17.24 -9.19 2.43
C ASP A 78 -16.23 -9.64 3.49
N GLY A 79 -15.69 -8.70 4.27
CA GLY A 79 -14.71 -8.99 5.31
C GLY A 79 -13.26 -8.84 4.87
N ASP A 80 -12.99 -8.66 3.58
CA ASP A 80 -11.65 -8.47 3.04
C ASP A 80 -11.38 -7.00 2.77
N MET A 81 -10.15 -6.55 3.02
CA MET A 81 -9.76 -5.17 2.79
C MET A 81 -9.48 -4.95 1.31
N ASP A 82 -10.15 -3.93 0.77
CA ASP A 82 -9.97 -3.48 -0.61
C ASP A 82 -9.11 -2.22 -0.64
N ILE A 83 -8.71 -1.81 -1.84
CA ILE A 83 -7.89 -0.61 -2.04
C ILE A 83 -8.65 0.37 -2.93
N VAL A 84 -8.62 1.65 -2.56
CA VAL A 84 -9.12 2.75 -3.39
C VAL A 84 -7.95 3.69 -3.65
N SER A 85 -7.72 4.05 -4.90
CA SER A 85 -6.62 4.94 -5.27
C SER A 85 -7.10 6.16 -6.04
N ALA A 86 -6.31 7.22 -5.94
CA ALA A 86 -6.46 8.42 -6.75
C ALA A 86 -5.21 8.60 -7.60
N SER A 87 -5.39 8.78 -8.91
CA SER A 87 -4.32 9.00 -9.88
C SER A 87 -4.53 10.34 -10.58
N HIS A 88 -3.52 11.19 -10.49
CA HIS A 88 -3.60 12.60 -10.91
C HIS A 88 -3.56 12.78 -12.43
N LEU A 89 -2.69 12.06 -13.12
CA LEU A 89 -2.45 12.31 -14.55
C LEU A 89 -3.49 11.65 -15.45
N ASP A 90 -4.19 10.63 -14.98
CA ASP A 90 -5.27 9.98 -15.73
C ASP A 90 -6.66 10.32 -15.19
N ASP A 91 -6.76 11.26 -14.24
CA ASP A 91 -8.02 11.74 -13.67
C ASP A 91 -8.90 10.59 -13.14
N THR A 92 -8.29 9.58 -12.50
CA THR A 92 -8.98 8.35 -12.15
C THR A 92 -9.07 8.15 -10.64
N ILE A 93 -10.26 7.73 -10.18
CA ILE A 93 -10.45 7.09 -8.88
C ILE A 93 -10.72 5.61 -9.17
N ALA A 94 -9.90 4.73 -8.64
CA ALA A 94 -10.00 3.29 -8.91
C ALA A 94 -10.24 2.50 -7.62
N TRP A 95 -10.99 1.42 -7.75
CA TRP A 95 -11.23 0.47 -6.69
C TRP A 95 -10.64 -0.88 -7.09
N TYR A 96 -9.82 -1.45 -6.21
CA TYR A 96 -9.22 -2.76 -6.40
C TYR A 96 -9.85 -3.69 -5.36
N GLU A 97 -10.75 -4.52 -5.81
CA GLU A 97 -11.47 -5.47 -4.97
C GLU A 97 -10.56 -6.65 -4.62
N ASN A 98 -10.49 -6.95 -3.32
CA ASN A 98 -9.72 -8.08 -2.81
C ASN A 98 -10.56 -9.37 -2.82
#